data_260ec6b9f2f05b01cb7bffaa9753b7c7
#
_entry.id   260ec6b9f2f05b01cb7bffaa9753b7c7
#
_cell.length_a   1.000
_cell.length_b   1.000
_cell.length_c   1.000
_cell.angle_alpha   90.00
_cell.angle_beta   90.00
_cell.angle_gamma   90.00
#
_symmetry.space_group_name_H-M   'P 1'
#
loop_
_entity.id
_entity.type
_entity.pdbx_description
1 polymer ?
#
loop_
_entity_poly.entity_id
_entity_poly.type
_entity_poly.pdbx_seq_one_letter_code
_entity_poly.pdbx_strand_id
1 'polypeptide(L)'
;SQLNKSNVLTATETEEDNSEESPAWKPDIEGAEVLDDPVRMYLREIGRVNLLTSKDERVLARKMEGGKHIYGIENQLRGIEDRRVSAWEVCLVLLRKLVKSRLLINGLIKYLDLDRNPSLSKIVYGEKLRESIDILIDIEMIEQFTKDFKKTDLEIHLAIVSISLSSWCLPKDAVALLKDH
;
A
#
# COMPACT_ATOMS: atom_id res chain seq x y z
N SER A 1 -0.37 -15.48 -63.04
CA SER A 1 -1.07 -16.60 -62.35
C SER A 1 -1.20 -16.27 -60.88
N GLN A 2 -2.40 -15.76 -60.55
CA GLN A 2 -3.19 -16.01 -59.32
C GLN A 2 -2.52 -15.84 -57.95
N LEU A 3 -2.81 -14.73 -57.26
CA LEU A 3 -3.84 -14.53 -56.22
C LEU A 3 -3.70 -15.46 -55.00
N ASN A 4 -3.28 -14.93 -53.85
CA ASN A 4 -4.15 -15.09 -52.69
C ASN A 4 -3.90 -13.95 -51.67
N LYS A 5 -4.96 -13.18 -51.47
CA LYS A 5 -5.12 -12.23 -50.35
C LYS A 5 -5.50 -13.02 -49.13
N SER A 6 -4.79 -12.90 -48.04
CA SER A 6 -5.29 -13.28 -46.75
C SER A 6 -5.28 -12.06 -45.83
N ASN A 7 -6.47 -11.66 -45.45
CA ASN A 7 -6.84 -10.65 -44.48
C ASN A 7 -6.15 -10.90 -43.13
N VAL A 8 -5.39 -9.95 -42.65
CA VAL A 8 -5.04 -9.84 -41.24
C VAL A 8 -6.09 -8.97 -40.59
N LEU A 9 -6.99 -9.61 -39.85
CA LEU A 9 -7.93 -8.96 -38.96
C LEU A 9 -7.15 -8.43 -37.76
N THR A 10 -7.09 -7.11 -37.65
CA THR A 10 -6.69 -6.41 -36.45
C THR A 10 -7.82 -6.54 -35.42
N ALA A 11 -7.64 -7.40 -34.44
CA ALA A 11 -8.49 -7.42 -33.26
C ALA A 11 -8.05 -6.27 -32.32
N THR A 12 -8.82 -5.20 -32.33
CA THR A 12 -8.80 -4.21 -31.25
C THR A 12 -9.56 -4.82 -30.08
N GLU A 13 -8.84 -5.32 -29.09
CA GLU A 13 -9.44 -5.67 -27.81
C GLU A 13 -9.73 -4.38 -27.06
N THR A 14 -10.99 -3.97 -27.11
CA THR A 14 -11.58 -3.03 -26.16
C THR A 14 -11.81 -3.82 -24.88
N GLU A 15 -11.03 -3.52 -23.85
CA GLU A 15 -11.33 -3.94 -22.48
C GLU A 15 -12.62 -3.22 -22.06
N GLU A 16 -13.75 -3.92 -22.20
CA GLU A 16 -15.00 -3.54 -21.54
C GLU A 16 -14.80 -3.76 -20.05
N ASP A 17 -14.74 -2.64 -19.32
CA ASP A 17 -14.89 -2.54 -17.88
C ASP A 17 -16.27 -3.09 -17.48
N ASN A 18 -16.32 -4.41 -17.27
CA ASN A 18 -17.51 -5.09 -16.83
C ASN A 18 -17.62 -4.93 -15.31
N SER A 19 -18.07 -3.75 -14.89
CA SER A 19 -18.57 -3.55 -13.55
C SER A 19 -19.82 -4.39 -13.39
N GLU A 20 -19.67 -5.65 -12.96
CA GLU A 20 -20.78 -6.48 -12.51
C GLU A 20 -21.41 -5.77 -11.29
N GLU A 21 -22.45 -5.00 -11.56
CA GLU A 21 -23.44 -4.62 -10.56
C GLU A 21 -24.00 -5.92 -10.00
N SER A 22 -23.56 -6.27 -8.80
CA SER A 22 -24.18 -7.31 -8.01
C SER A 22 -25.68 -7.01 -7.91
N PRO A 23 -26.56 -7.95 -8.28
CA PRO A 23 -27.99 -7.70 -8.22
C PRO A 23 -28.36 -7.39 -6.78
N ALA A 24 -28.83 -6.16 -6.56
CA ALA A 24 -29.38 -5.75 -5.28
C ALA A 24 -30.56 -6.68 -4.97
N TRP A 25 -30.34 -7.64 -4.07
CA TRP A 25 -31.37 -8.52 -3.58
C TRP A 25 -32.46 -7.66 -2.89
N LYS A 26 -33.56 -7.45 -3.56
CA LYS A 26 -34.77 -6.85 -3.01
C LYS A 26 -35.67 -7.98 -2.53
N PRO A 27 -35.83 -8.18 -1.23
CA PRO A 27 -36.85 -9.10 -0.75
C PRO A 27 -38.22 -8.44 -0.99
N ASP A 28 -39.00 -8.97 -1.97
CA ASP A 28 -40.41 -8.70 -2.07
C ASP A 28 -41.09 -9.33 -0.86
N ILE A 29 -41.39 -8.50 0.13
CA ILE A 29 -42.22 -8.90 1.24
C ILE A 29 -43.40 -7.91 1.31
N GLU A 30 -44.33 -8.08 0.42
CA GLU A 30 -45.70 -7.63 0.61
C GLU A 30 -46.44 -8.67 1.45
N GLY A 31 -46.81 -8.26 2.68
CA GLY A 31 -47.77 -8.99 3.50
C GLY A 31 -47.23 -9.87 4.62
N ALA A 32 -46.58 -9.30 5.62
CA ALA A 32 -46.50 -9.92 6.93
C ALA A 32 -46.44 -8.84 8.00
N GLU A 33 -47.32 -8.97 8.95
CA GLU A 33 -47.53 -8.09 10.10
C GLU A 33 -46.24 -7.61 10.75
N VAL A 34 -46.28 -6.33 11.15
CA VAL A 34 -45.21 -5.61 11.87
C VAL A 34 -44.99 -6.27 13.24
N LEU A 35 -44.35 -7.41 13.25
CA LEU A 35 -43.63 -7.90 14.41
C LEU A 35 -42.21 -7.38 14.28
N ASP A 36 -41.77 -6.65 15.27
CA ASP A 36 -40.43 -6.11 15.48
C ASP A 36 -39.47 -7.32 15.64
N ASP A 37 -39.23 -8.02 14.50
CA ASP A 37 -38.37 -9.18 14.48
C ASP A 37 -36.91 -8.71 14.51
N PRO A 38 -36.16 -8.91 15.61
CA PRO A 38 -34.79 -8.52 15.74
C PRO A 38 -33.90 -9.09 14.60
N VAL A 39 -34.29 -10.23 14.01
CA VAL A 39 -33.60 -10.81 12.88
C VAL A 39 -33.78 -9.96 11.61
N ARG A 40 -34.99 -9.43 11.35
CA ARG A 40 -35.23 -8.52 10.21
C ARG A 40 -34.48 -7.21 10.38
N MET A 41 -34.46 -6.66 11.60
CA MET A 41 -33.70 -5.44 11.90
C MET A 41 -32.21 -5.68 11.69
N TYR A 42 -31.69 -6.80 12.17
CA TYR A 42 -30.30 -7.23 11.95
C TYR A 42 -29.97 -7.39 10.45
N LEU A 43 -30.80 -8.11 9.69
CA LEU A 43 -30.61 -8.29 8.25
C LEU A 43 -30.68 -6.98 7.48
N ARG A 44 -31.53 -6.05 7.88
CA ARG A 44 -31.59 -4.70 7.29
C ARG A 44 -30.34 -3.89 7.62
N GLU A 45 -29.82 -4.01 8.83
CA GLU A 45 -28.61 -3.32 9.29
C GLU A 45 -27.37 -3.82 8.53
N ILE A 46 -27.18 -5.15 8.43
CA ILE A 46 -26.04 -5.72 7.71
C ILE A 46 -26.15 -5.49 6.19
N GLY A 47 -27.38 -5.46 5.62
CA GLY A 47 -27.61 -5.17 4.21
C GLY A 47 -27.34 -3.71 3.81
N ARG A 48 -27.17 -2.78 4.80
CA ARG A 48 -26.78 -1.38 4.53
C ARG A 48 -25.28 -1.19 4.43
N VAL A 49 -24.50 -2.14 4.92
CA VAL A 49 -23.04 -2.07 4.90
C VAL A 49 -22.55 -2.75 3.64
N ASN A 50 -21.97 -1.98 2.73
CA ASN A 50 -21.35 -2.53 1.53
C ASN A 50 -20.19 -3.44 1.91
N LEU A 51 -20.07 -4.57 1.22
CA LEU A 51 -18.90 -5.44 1.35
C LEU A 51 -17.65 -4.69 0.89
N LEU A 52 -16.55 -4.92 1.61
CA LEU A 52 -15.27 -4.34 1.25
C LEU A 52 -14.78 -4.96 -0.07
N THR A 53 -14.34 -4.11 -0.97
CA THR A 53 -13.59 -4.58 -2.15
C THR A 53 -12.16 -4.95 -1.77
N SER A 54 -11.49 -5.76 -2.57
CA SER A 54 -10.06 -6.09 -2.34
C SER A 54 -9.16 -4.85 -2.30
N LYS A 55 -9.57 -3.76 -2.95
CA LYS A 55 -8.88 -2.47 -2.89
C LYS A 55 -9.07 -1.82 -1.52
N ASP A 56 -10.30 -1.83 -0.99
CA ASP A 56 -10.59 -1.27 0.34
C ASP A 56 -9.90 -2.05 1.44
N GLU A 57 -9.87 -3.38 1.34
CA GLU A 57 -9.14 -4.25 2.27
C GLU A 57 -7.66 -3.90 2.32
N ARG A 58 -7.02 -3.73 1.16
CA ARG A 58 -5.59 -3.32 1.10
C ARG A 58 -5.35 -1.95 1.71
N VAL A 59 -6.22 -0.98 1.41
CA VAL A 59 -6.12 0.37 1.98
C VAL A 59 -6.29 0.33 3.50
N LEU A 60 -7.26 -0.45 3.99
CA LEU A 60 -7.52 -0.59 5.43
C LEU A 60 -6.37 -1.30 6.14
N ALA A 61 -5.89 -2.42 5.60
CA ALA A 61 -4.74 -3.15 6.14
C ALA A 61 -3.53 -2.22 6.25
N ARG A 62 -3.23 -1.43 5.21
CA ARG A 62 -2.12 -0.49 5.23
C ARG A 62 -2.27 0.60 6.28
N LYS A 63 -3.48 1.14 6.48
CA LYS A 63 -3.75 2.10 7.55
C LYS A 63 -3.52 1.48 8.93
N MET A 64 -3.94 0.23 9.12
CA MET A 64 -3.71 -0.49 10.38
C MET A 64 -2.23 -0.74 10.65
N GLU A 65 -1.47 -1.18 9.64
CA GLU A 65 -0.03 -1.40 9.74
C GLU A 65 0.73 -0.10 10.03
N GLY A 66 0.37 0.99 9.32
CA GLY A 66 0.92 2.32 9.57
C GLY A 66 0.65 2.81 10.99
N GLY A 67 -0.57 2.62 11.48
CA GLY A 67 -0.93 2.93 12.87
C GLY A 67 -0.10 2.14 13.88
N LYS A 68 0.06 0.82 13.69
CA LYS A 68 0.94 -0.02 14.52
C LYS A 68 2.40 0.43 14.47
N HIS A 69 2.88 0.82 13.29
CA HIS A 69 4.25 1.29 13.11
C HIS A 69 4.51 2.59 13.89
N ILE A 70 3.59 3.57 13.80
CA ILE A 70 3.65 4.82 14.56
C ILE A 70 3.58 4.54 16.06
N TYR A 71 2.62 3.74 16.49
CA TYR A 71 2.46 3.36 17.91
C TYR A 71 3.73 2.70 18.48
N GLY A 72 4.36 1.83 17.70
CA GLY A 72 5.65 1.23 18.08
C GLY A 72 6.76 2.27 18.28
N ILE A 73 6.82 3.29 17.40
CA ILE A 73 7.79 4.41 17.52
C ILE A 73 7.48 5.26 18.75
N GLU A 74 6.21 5.61 18.97
CA GLU A 74 5.77 6.38 20.14
C GLU A 74 6.13 5.67 21.44
N ASN A 75 5.89 4.37 21.53
CA ASN A 75 6.26 3.58 22.72
C ASN A 75 7.76 3.54 22.96
N GLN A 76 8.57 3.45 21.90
CA GLN A 76 10.03 3.53 22.02
C GLN A 76 10.50 4.90 22.51
N LEU A 77 9.89 5.99 22.03
CA LEU A 77 10.21 7.36 22.41
C LEU A 77 9.69 7.72 23.81
N ARG A 78 8.53 7.18 24.18
CA ARG A 78 7.95 7.41 25.50
C ARG A 78 8.83 6.90 26.61
N GLY A 79 9.47 5.74 26.42
CA GLY A 79 10.39 5.13 27.39
C GLY A 79 9.72 4.83 28.74
N ILE A 80 10.48 4.92 29.82
CA ILE A 80 10.04 4.63 31.19
C ILE A 80 9.27 5.81 31.80
N GLU A 81 9.50 7.04 31.32
CA GLU A 81 9.00 8.28 31.92
C GLU A 81 7.54 8.63 31.50
N ASP A 82 6.92 7.80 30.70
CA ASP A 82 5.53 7.98 30.18
C ASP A 82 5.21 9.41 29.68
N ARG A 83 6.22 10.09 29.11
CA ARG A 83 6.05 11.44 28.58
C ARG A 83 5.22 11.46 27.29
N ARG A 84 4.55 12.58 27.02
CA ARG A 84 3.89 12.79 25.72
C ARG A 84 4.93 12.93 24.62
N VAL A 85 4.78 12.13 23.56
CA VAL A 85 5.61 12.18 22.36
C VAL A 85 5.00 13.17 21.38
N SER A 86 5.81 14.07 20.85
CA SER A 86 5.36 15.04 19.84
C SER A 86 5.41 14.44 18.42
N ALA A 87 4.53 14.87 17.55
CA ALA A 87 4.47 14.38 16.17
C ALA A 87 5.77 14.59 15.40
N TRP A 88 6.49 15.70 15.65
CA TRP A 88 7.79 15.98 15.02
C TRP A 88 8.87 14.97 15.43
N GLU A 89 8.85 14.46 16.67
CA GLU A 89 9.79 13.42 17.13
C GLU A 89 9.56 12.11 16.37
N VAL A 90 8.29 11.75 16.15
CA VAL A 90 7.93 10.60 15.32
C VAL A 90 8.44 10.79 13.89
N CYS A 91 8.22 11.97 13.29
CA CYS A 91 8.73 12.29 11.95
C CYS A 91 10.25 12.16 11.87
N LEU A 92 11.00 12.65 12.88
CA LEU A 92 12.46 12.51 12.93
C LEU A 92 12.89 11.04 12.98
N VAL A 93 12.19 10.19 13.74
CA VAL A 93 12.51 8.76 13.79
C VAL A 93 12.24 8.10 12.44
N LEU A 94 11.12 8.43 11.77
CA LEU A 94 10.80 7.93 10.44
C LEU A 94 11.88 8.31 9.42
N LEU A 95 12.31 9.58 9.42
CA LEU A 95 13.39 10.05 8.56
C LEU A 95 14.72 9.33 8.87
N ARG A 96 15.06 9.17 10.15
CA ARG A 96 16.28 8.42 10.56
C ARG A 96 16.25 6.97 10.10
N LYS A 97 15.09 6.31 10.13
CA LYS A 97 14.92 4.95 9.59
C LYS A 97 15.18 4.91 8.08
N LEU A 98 14.66 5.87 7.32
CA LEU A 98 14.92 5.96 5.87
C LEU A 98 16.40 6.22 5.58
N VAL A 99 17.04 7.13 6.32
CA VAL A 99 18.49 7.41 6.17
C VAL A 99 19.33 6.16 6.48
N LYS A 100 19.00 5.41 7.54
CA LYS A 100 19.68 4.15 7.87
C LYS A 100 19.51 3.09 6.75
N SER A 101 18.37 3.11 6.07
CA SER A 101 18.07 2.21 4.95
C SER A 101 18.58 2.72 3.59
N ARG A 102 19.38 3.81 3.56
CA ARG A 102 19.84 4.46 2.32
C ARG A 102 20.52 3.49 1.35
N LEU A 103 21.32 2.57 1.84
CA LEU A 103 22.01 1.58 0.99
C LEU A 103 20.99 0.68 0.29
N LEU A 104 20.00 0.21 1.01
CA LEU A 104 18.95 -0.63 0.42
C LEU A 104 18.05 0.18 -0.54
N ILE A 105 17.73 1.43 -0.21
CA ILE A 105 17.00 2.34 -1.10
C ILE A 105 17.78 2.56 -2.41
N ASN A 106 19.09 2.78 -2.33
CA ASN A 106 19.93 2.91 -3.52
C ASN A 106 19.98 1.61 -4.34
N GLY A 107 19.96 0.45 -3.67
CA GLY A 107 19.82 -0.85 -4.32
C GLY A 107 18.49 -0.96 -5.08
N LEU A 108 17.38 -0.58 -4.46
CA LEU A 108 16.05 -0.55 -5.08
C LEU A 108 15.99 0.38 -6.29
N ILE A 109 16.56 1.58 -6.17
CA ILE A 109 16.65 2.56 -7.27
C ILE A 109 17.41 1.97 -8.47
N LYS A 110 18.52 1.29 -8.20
CA LYS A 110 19.33 0.63 -9.23
C LYS A 110 18.61 -0.57 -9.85
N TYR A 111 17.95 -1.38 -9.04
CA TYR A 111 17.20 -2.54 -9.50
C TYR A 111 16.03 -2.16 -10.40
N LEU A 112 15.33 -1.07 -10.08
CA LEU A 112 14.19 -0.54 -10.83
C LEU A 112 14.59 0.40 -11.99
N ASP A 113 15.87 0.57 -12.23
CA ASP A 113 16.42 1.51 -13.23
C ASP A 113 15.82 2.92 -13.13
N LEU A 114 15.76 3.45 -11.91
CA LEU A 114 15.29 4.79 -11.63
C LEU A 114 16.44 5.81 -11.70
N ASP A 115 16.08 7.10 -11.72
CA ASP A 115 17.07 8.19 -11.68
C ASP A 115 18.12 7.98 -10.57
N ARG A 116 19.41 8.12 -10.88
CA ARG A 116 20.51 7.83 -9.94
C ARG A 116 20.52 8.65 -8.65
N ASN A 117 19.90 9.83 -8.66
CA ASN A 117 19.78 10.70 -7.48
C ASN A 117 18.34 11.21 -7.34
N PRO A 118 17.38 10.36 -6.97
CA PRO A 118 16.02 10.81 -6.78
C PRO A 118 15.93 11.72 -5.54
N SER A 119 15.17 12.80 -5.65
CA SER A 119 14.83 13.61 -4.48
C SER A 119 14.04 12.77 -3.46
N LEU A 120 14.07 13.15 -2.17
CA LEU A 120 13.32 12.47 -1.12
C LEU A 120 11.85 12.31 -1.50
N SER A 121 11.27 13.31 -2.15
CA SER A 121 9.90 13.26 -2.66
C SER A 121 9.68 12.15 -3.69
N LYS A 122 10.63 11.92 -4.60
CA LYS A 122 10.54 10.81 -5.56
C LYS A 122 10.68 9.45 -4.87
N ILE A 123 11.48 9.36 -3.80
CA ILE A 123 11.61 8.15 -2.98
C ILE A 123 10.31 7.87 -2.22
N VAL A 124 9.69 8.90 -1.63
CA VAL A 124 8.50 8.72 -0.79
C VAL A 124 7.23 8.52 -1.61
N TYR A 125 7.11 9.21 -2.77
CA TYR A 125 5.87 9.24 -3.57
C TYR A 125 6.03 8.68 -4.98
N GLY A 126 7.21 8.20 -5.37
CA GLY A 126 7.45 7.65 -6.70
C GLY A 126 6.62 6.37 -6.94
N GLU A 127 5.76 6.40 -7.96
CA GLU A 127 4.82 5.33 -8.27
C GLU A 127 5.53 3.98 -8.45
N LYS A 128 6.52 3.90 -9.31
CA LYS A 128 7.29 2.67 -9.58
C LYS A 128 7.94 2.07 -8.32
N LEU A 129 8.53 2.93 -7.46
CA LEU A 129 9.12 2.45 -6.22
C LEU A 129 8.03 1.96 -5.27
N ARG A 130 6.90 2.66 -5.21
CA ARG A 130 5.76 2.26 -4.39
C ARG A 130 5.17 0.92 -4.82
N GLU A 131 4.99 0.70 -6.10
CA GLU A 131 4.48 -0.57 -6.60
C GLU A 131 5.36 -1.74 -6.17
N SER A 132 6.68 -1.61 -6.29
CA SER A 132 7.61 -2.69 -5.97
C SER A 132 7.78 -2.97 -4.47
N ILE A 133 7.58 -1.97 -3.59
CA ILE A 133 7.73 -2.16 -2.13
C ILE A 133 6.41 -2.34 -1.39
N ASP A 134 5.28 -1.94 -2.01
CA ASP A 134 3.97 -1.91 -1.35
C ASP A 134 3.05 -3.05 -1.79
N ILE A 135 3.20 -3.57 -3.01
CA ILE A 135 2.25 -4.52 -3.60
C ILE A 135 2.87 -5.92 -3.72
N LEU A 136 3.94 -6.05 -4.45
CA LEU A 136 4.58 -7.32 -4.70
C LEU A 136 6.09 -7.17 -4.51
N ILE A 137 6.60 -7.76 -3.43
CA ILE A 137 8.04 -7.87 -3.24
C ILE A 137 8.51 -9.03 -4.12
N ASP A 138 9.31 -8.69 -5.11
CA ASP A 138 9.87 -9.65 -6.07
C ASP A 138 10.87 -10.58 -5.37
N ILE A 139 10.71 -11.89 -5.57
CA ILE A 139 11.58 -12.90 -4.97
C ILE A 139 13.00 -12.78 -5.54
N GLU A 140 13.14 -12.52 -6.84
CA GLU A 140 14.45 -12.35 -7.47
C GLU A 140 15.20 -11.14 -6.89
N MET A 141 14.48 -10.05 -6.61
CA MET A 141 15.02 -8.87 -5.94
C MET A 141 15.53 -9.20 -4.55
N ILE A 142 14.79 -9.98 -3.77
CA ILE A 142 15.21 -10.40 -2.42
C ILE A 142 16.49 -11.23 -2.51
N GLU A 143 16.52 -12.22 -3.38
CA GLU A 143 17.70 -13.09 -3.58
C GLU A 143 18.94 -12.29 -3.98
N GLN A 144 18.79 -11.33 -4.88
CA GLN A 144 19.89 -10.45 -5.28
C GLN A 144 20.39 -9.63 -4.10
N PHE A 145 19.47 -9.00 -3.34
CA PHE A 145 19.84 -8.17 -2.19
C PHE A 145 20.42 -8.96 -1.04
N THR A 146 19.99 -10.20 -0.84
CA THR A 146 20.57 -11.11 0.13
C THR A 146 22.07 -11.35 -0.17
N LYS A 147 22.41 -11.54 -1.43
CA LYS A 147 23.80 -11.71 -1.88
C LYS A 147 24.59 -10.40 -1.76
N ASP A 148 24.01 -9.28 -2.21
CA ASP A 148 24.70 -7.98 -2.26
C ASP A 148 24.97 -7.41 -0.85
N PHE A 149 24.01 -7.55 0.07
CA PHE A 149 24.09 -6.99 1.41
C PHE A 149 24.55 -7.99 2.49
N LYS A 150 24.75 -9.27 2.12
CA LYS A 150 25.12 -10.36 3.04
C LYS A 150 24.18 -10.46 4.24
N LYS A 151 22.88 -10.35 3.98
CA LYS A 151 21.80 -10.46 4.95
C LYS A 151 20.90 -11.65 4.61
N THR A 152 20.10 -12.07 5.57
CA THR A 152 19.07 -13.09 5.33
C THR A 152 17.88 -12.52 4.56
N ASP A 153 17.15 -13.38 3.84
CA ASP A 153 15.93 -13.00 3.12
C ASP A 153 14.92 -12.29 4.03
N LEU A 154 14.76 -12.79 5.24
CA LEU A 154 13.88 -12.20 6.25
C LEU A 154 14.31 -10.78 6.64
N GLU A 155 15.60 -10.55 6.83
CA GLU A 155 16.13 -9.21 7.17
C GLU A 155 15.92 -8.22 6.03
N ILE A 156 16.13 -8.64 4.78
CA ILE A 156 15.87 -7.82 3.59
C ILE A 156 14.37 -7.50 3.50
N HIS A 157 13.53 -8.53 3.64
CA HIS A 157 12.07 -8.36 3.61
C HIS A 157 11.59 -7.36 4.67
N LEU A 158 11.99 -7.54 5.93
CA LEU A 158 11.65 -6.64 7.03
C LEU A 158 12.18 -5.21 6.80
N ALA A 159 13.36 -5.06 6.20
CA ALA A 159 13.90 -3.75 5.87
C ALA A 159 13.08 -3.06 4.77
N ILE A 160 12.64 -3.78 3.74
CA ILE A 160 11.76 -3.24 2.67
C ILE A 160 10.42 -2.81 3.28
N VAL A 161 9.78 -3.65 4.09
CA VAL A 161 8.54 -3.31 4.79
C VAL A 161 8.72 -2.08 5.68
N SER A 162 9.85 -1.98 6.39
CA SER A 162 10.16 -0.80 7.21
C SER A 162 10.31 0.47 6.37
N ILE A 163 10.94 0.39 5.19
CA ILE A 163 11.04 1.51 4.23
C ILE A 163 9.65 1.91 3.74
N SER A 164 8.83 0.92 3.32
CA SER A 164 7.47 1.12 2.86
C SER A 164 6.62 1.86 3.90
N LEU A 165 6.57 1.37 5.14
CA LEU A 165 5.78 1.97 6.21
C LEU A 165 6.31 3.33 6.64
N SER A 166 7.65 3.46 6.82
CA SER A 166 8.25 4.72 7.25
C SER A 166 8.03 5.84 6.25
N SER A 167 8.15 5.54 4.95
CA SER A 167 7.90 6.52 3.89
C SER A 167 6.42 6.84 3.74
N TRP A 168 5.53 5.87 3.93
CA TRP A 168 4.08 6.10 3.84
C TRP A 168 3.53 6.93 5.01
N CYS A 169 4.09 6.76 6.21
CA CYS A 169 3.68 7.50 7.41
C CYS A 169 4.21 8.94 7.44
N LEU A 170 5.13 9.34 6.55
CA LEU A 170 5.64 10.71 6.52
C LEU A 170 4.57 11.69 5.99
N PRO A 171 4.31 12.81 6.71
CA PRO A 171 3.42 13.85 6.23
C PRO A 171 3.96 14.52 4.96
N LYS A 172 3.07 14.86 4.02
CA LYS A 172 3.45 15.54 2.77
C LYS A 172 4.15 16.86 3.01
N ASP A 173 3.70 17.61 4.02
CA ASP A 173 4.27 18.90 4.38
C ASP A 173 5.70 18.77 4.90
N ALA A 174 5.98 17.74 5.72
CA ALA A 174 7.32 17.46 6.20
C ALA A 174 8.30 17.12 5.06
N VAL A 175 7.83 16.38 4.04
CA VAL A 175 8.65 16.05 2.87
C VAL A 175 8.83 17.27 1.96
N ALA A 176 7.83 18.16 1.86
CA ALA A 176 7.92 19.38 1.08
C ALA A 176 8.98 20.35 1.67
N LEU A 177 9.02 20.49 3.00
CA LEU A 177 10.01 21.33 3.67
C LEU A 177 11.47 20.88 3.45
N LEU A 178 11.68 19.59 3.19
CA LEU A 178 13.02 19.04 2.94
C LEU A 178 13.49 19.15 1.48
N LYS A 179 12.65 19.68 0.59
CA LYS A 179 13.03 19.89 -0.83
C LYS A 179 13.88 21.13 -1.06
N ASP A 180 13.83 22.09 -0.13
CA ASP A 180 14.45 23.41 -0.30
C ASP A 180 15.87 23.47 0.31
N HIS A 181 16.44 22.32 0.67
CA HIS A 181 17.80 22.14 1.20
C HIS A 181 18.52 21.01 0.45
#